data_3052892b4428a6d37ba5d264b78af15d
#
_entry.id   3052892b4428a6d37ba5d264b78af15d
#
_cell.length_a   1.000
_cell.length_b   1.000
_cell.length_c   1.000
_cell.angle_alpha   90.00
_cell.angle_beta   90.00
_cell.angle_gamma   90.00
#
_symmetry.space_group_name_H-M   'P 1'
#
loop_
_entity.id
_entity.type
_entity.pdbx_description
1 polymer ?
#
loop_
_entity_poly.entity_id
_entity_poly.type
_entity_poly.pdbx_seq_one_letter_code
_entity_poly.pdbx_strand_id
1 'polypeptide(L)'
;MLNSPQASPWVRRFAPLAASGGAVLDIACGGGRHLRLFAGTGHPVTGIDRNLDGVADLTGRPGIDLVQADIEDGSPWPLPPERRFAAIVVTNYLHRPLLPLLAGLLAPGGVLIYETFAIGNERYGRPSSPTFLLEPGELLKVAARGLQVVAFEQGEIETPKKAVVQRLCALSADHPHPLSWPLPA
;
A
#
# COMPACT_ATOMS: atom_id res chain seq x y z
N MET A 1 24.18 -10.07 -7.85
CA MET A 1 22.97 -9.90 -7.02
C MET A 1 22.28 -8.65 -7.52
N LEU A 2 21.16 -8.78 -8.20
CA LEU A 2 20.36 -7.62 -8.61
C LEU A 2 19.84 -6.96 -7.31
N ASN A 3 20.21 -5.71 -7.10
CA ASN A 3 19.78 -4.92 -5.95
C ASN A 3 18.26 -4.72 -6.08
N SER A 4 17.47 -5.57 -5.43
CA SER A 4 16.00 -5.35 -5.38
C SER A 4 15.73 -3.97 -4.80
N PRO A 5 14.85 -3.16 -5.42
CA PRO A 5 14.56 -1.84 -4.90
C PRO A 5 14.14 -1.93 -3.44
N GLN A 6 14.67 -1.05 -2.61
CA GLN A 6 14.31 -1.03 -1.18
C GLN A 6 12.84 -0.68 -1.00
N ALA A 7 12.22 -1.26 0.02
CA ALA A 7 10.87 -0.89 0.43
C ALA A 7 10.82 0.60 0.78
N SER A 8 9.68 1.25 0.47
CA SER A 8 9.46 2.66 0.78
C SER A 8 9.77 2.96 2.24
N PRO A 9 10.44 4.07 2.56
CA PRO A 9 10.63 4.53 3.94
C PRO A 9 9.30 4.69 4.68
N TRP A 10 8.25 5.17 3.99
CA TRP A 10 6.91 5.28 4.55
C TRP A 10 6.34 3.92 4.95
N VAL A 11 6.42 2.93 4.07
CA VAL A 11 5.96 1.57 4.38
C VAL A 11 6.78 0.97 5.50
N ARG A 12 8.11 1.09 5.49
CA ARG A 12 8.97 0.57 6.57
C ARG A 12 8.65 1.18 7.92
N ARG A 13 8.34 2.48 7.96
CA ARG A 13 7.98 3.19 9.19
C ARG A 13 6.74 2.59 9.84
N PHE A 14 5.72 2.26 9.06
CA PHE A 14 4.42 1.83 9.57
C PHE A 14 4.16 0.33 9.49
N ALA A 15 5.06 -0.45 8.86
CA ALA A 15 4.96 -1.91 8.81
C ALA A 15 4.79 -2.57 10.19
N PRO A 16 5.44 -2.08 11.29
CA PRO A 16 5.24 -2.66 12.62
C PRO A 16 3.82 -2.52 13.20
N LEU A 17 2.94 -1.73 12.58
CA LEU A 17 1.52 -1.67 12.98
C LEU A 17 0.71 -2.88 12.51
N ALA A 18 1.22 -3.65 11.54
CA ALA A 18 0.58 -4.90 11.16
C ALA A 18 0.64 -5.90 12.32
N ALA A 19 -0.49 -6.49 12.68
CA ALA A 19 -0.52 -7.52 13.73
C ALA A 19 0.42 -8.68 13.39
N SER A 20 1.25 -9.08 14.34
CA SER A 20 2.27 -10.13 14.15
C SER A 20 1.67 -11.40 13.52
N GLY A 21 2.28 -11.90 12.46
CA GLY A 21 1.80 -13.06 11.72
C GLY A 21 0.50 -12.84 10.93
N GLY A 22 -0.09 -11.66 10.97
CA GLY A 22 -1.29 -11.33 10.21
C GLY A 22 -1.00 -11.21 8.71
N ALA A 23 -1.97 -11.57 7.87
CA ALA A 23 -1.82 -11.53 6.42
C ALA A 23 -1.67 -10.08 5.90
N VAL A 24 -0.80 -9.88 4.92
CA VAL A 24 -0.56 -8.58 4.28
C VAL A 24 -0.90 -8.64 2.79
N LEU A 25 -1.54 -7.60 2.29
CA LEU A 25 -1.85 -7.41 0.88
C LEU A 25 -1.02 -6.26 0.31
N ASP A 26 -0.30 -6.53 -0.78
CA ASP A 26 0.40 -5.51 -1.58
C ASP A 26 -0.30 -5.38 -2.94
N ILE A 27 -0.98 -4.25 -3.14
CA ILE A 27 -1.77 -3.99 -4.35
C ILE A 27 -0.90 -3.25 -5.37
N ALA A 28 -0.88 -3.76 -6.61
CA ALA A 28 0.05 -3.35 -7.66
C ALA A 28 1.50 -3.53 -7.17
N CYS A 29 1.83 -4.76 -6.77
CA CYS A 29 3.05 -5.09 -6.05
C CYS A 29 4.34 -4.93 -6.88
N GLY A 30 4.23 -4.88 -8.21
CA GLY A 30 5.34 -4.66 -9.15
C GLY A 30 6.51 -5.61 -8.91
N GLY A 31 7.69 -5.08 -8.59
CA GLY A 31 8.89 -5.89 -8.26
C GLY A 31 8.90 -6.50 -6.85
N GLY A 32 7.81 -6.42 -6.09
CA GLY A 32 7.63 -7.13 -4.80
C GLY A 32 8.51 -6.64 -3.65
N ARG A 33 8.95 -5.38 -3.68
CA ARG A 33 9.80 -4.82 -2.61
C ARG A 33 9.14 -4.86 -1.23
N HIS A 34 7.83 -4.67 -1.17
CA HIS A 34 7.07 -4.72 0.08
C HIS A 34 6.66 -6.15 0.43
N LEU A 35 6.38 -7.01 -0.56
CA LEU A 35 6.20 -8.45 -0.32
C LEU A 35 7.41 -9.03 0.41
N ARG A 36 8.63 -8.71 -0.05
CA ARG A 36 9.88 -9.18 0.59
C ARG A 36 10.06 -8.61 2.00
N LEU A 37 9.68 -7.34 2.21
CA LEU A 37 9.73 -6.71 3.53
C LEU A 37 8.87 -7.50 4.53
N PHE A 38 7.59 -7.69 4.22
CA PHE A 38 6.64 -8.32 5.14
C PHE A 38 6.88 -9.83 5.28
N ALA A 39 7.20 -10.54 4.19
CA ALA A 39 7.58 -11.94 4.27
C ALA A 39 8.83 -12.14 5.15
N GLY A 40 9.83 -11.24 5.04
CA GLY A 40 11.03 -11.24 5.88
C GLY A 40 10.77 -11.00 7.36
N THR A 41 9.61 -10.47 7.73
CA THR A 41 9.17 -10.26 9.12
C THR A 41 8.11 -11.28 9.57
N GLY A 42 7.90 -12.36 8.79
CA GLY A 42 7.06 -13.49 9.18
C GLY A 42 5.57 -13.34 8.87
N HIS A 43 5.20 -12.38 8.04
CA HIS A 43 3.81 -12.22 7.59
C HIS A 43 3.52 -13.09 6.36
N PRO A 44 2.39 -13.80 6.29
CA PRO A 44 1.87 -14.27 5.02
C PRO A 44 1.55 -13.08 4.13
N VAL A 45 2.00 -13.10 2.88
CA VAL A 45 1.84 -11.97 1.96
C VAL A 45 1.08 -12.38 0.71
N THR A 46 0.21 -11.50 0.23
CA THR A 46 -0.46 -11.63 -1.06
C THR A 46 -0.09 -10.43 -1.91
N GLY A 47 0.44 -10.68 -3.09
CA GLY A 47 0.72 -9.64 -4.09
C GLY A 47 -0.28 -9.73 -5.24
N ILE A 48 -0.89 -8.61 -5.62
CA ILE A 48 -1.69 -8.50 -6.83
C ILE A 48 -0.96 -7.57 -7.81
N ASP A 49 -0.76 -8.03 -9.03
CA ASP A 49 -0.28 -7.19 -10.13
C ASP A 49 -0.75 -7.76 -11.47
N ARG A 50 -0.88 -6.92 -12.49
CA ARG A 50 -1.18 -7.37 -13.86
C ARG A 50 0.00 -8.12 -14.50
N ASN A 51 1.22 -7.88 -14.02
CA ASN A 51 2.43 -8.55 -14.48
C ASN A 51 3.27 -9.01 -13.27
N LEU A 52 3.49 -10.31 -13.17
CA LEU A 52 4.24 -10.95 -12.09
C LEU A 52 5.71 -11.23 -12.41
N ASP A 53 6.24 -10.80 -13.57
CA ASP A 53 7.63 -11.06 -13.98
C ASP A 53 8.63 -10.55 -12.93
N GLY A 54 8.33 -9.38 -12.33
CA GLY A 54 9.17 -8.75 -11.31
C GLY A 54 9.26 -9.51 -9.98
N VAL A 55 8.39 -10.50 -9.78
CA VAL A 55 8.28 -11.33 -8.56
C VAL A 55 8.34 -12.83 -8.85
N ALA A 56 8.75 -13.23 -10.05
CA ALA A 56 8.82 -14.64 -10.46
C ALA A 56 9.66 -15.51 -9.51
N ASP A 57 10.70 -14.94 -8.89
CA ASP A 57 11.54 -15.60 -7.88
C ASP A 57 10.81 -15.89 -6.55
N LEU A 58 9.64 -15.28 -6.33
CA LEU A 58 8.80 -15.51 -5.15
C LEU A 58 7.73 -16.58 -5.37
N THR A 59 7.53 -17.01 -6.61
CA THR A 59 6.52 -18.03 -6.95
C THR A 59 6.79 -19.34 -6.21
N GLY A 60 5.75 -19.87 -5.57
CA GLY A 60 5.81 -21.14 -4.82
C GLY A 60 6.55 -21.06 -3.49
N ARG A 61 6.98 -19.89 -3.05
CA ARG A 61 7.58 -19.76 -1.71
C ARG A 61 6.50 -19.85 -0.62
N PRO A 62 6.74 -20.59 0.45
CA PRO A 62 5.80 -20.68 1.56
C PRO A 62 5.41 -19.29 2.11
N GLY A 63 4.11 -19.08 2.34
CA GLY A 63 3.60 -17.82 2.87
C GLY A 63 3.51 -16.67 1.86
N ILE A 64 3.80 -16.91 0.59
CA ILE A 64 3.69 -15.91 -0.48
C ILE A 64 2.66 -16.39 -1.51
N ASP A 65 1.63 -15.59 -1.70
CA ASP A 65 0.55 -15.79 -2.66
C ASP A 65 0.61 -14.68 -3.72
N LEU A 66 0.75 -15.06 -4.99
CA LEU A 66 0.85 -14.12 -6.10
C LEU A 66 -0.37 -14.29 -7.01
N VAL A 67 -1.09 -13.20 -7.21
CA VAL A 67 -2.31 -13.17 -8.03
C VAL A 67 -2.09 -12.25 -9.22
N GLN A 68 -2.03 -12.84 -10.40
CA GLN A 68 -1.96 -12.06 -11.64
C GLN A 68 -3.37 -11.59 -12.00
N ALA A 69 -3.62 -10.29 -11.91
CA ALA A 69 -4.89 -9.69 -12.28
C ALA A 69 -4.71 -8.23 -12.67
N ASP A 70 -5.41 -7.81 -13.71
CA ASP A 70 -5.60 -6.39 -14.02
C ASP A 70 -6.88 -5.91 -13.30
N ILE A 71 -6.71 -5.16 -12.23
CA ILE A 71 -7.84 -4.65 -11.43
C ILE A 71 -8.48 -3.40 -12.02
N GLU A 72 -8.03 -2.97 -13.20
CA GLU A 72 -8.58 -1.83 -13.95
C GLU A 72 -9.41 -2.25 -15.17
N ASP A 73 -9.45 -3.53 -15.52
CA ASP A 73 -10.14 -4.04 -16.72
C ASP A 73 -11.65 -4.25 -16.56
N GLY A 74 -12.20 -3.93 -15.37
CA GLY A 74 -13.60 -4.11 -15.02
C GLY A 74 -13.98 -5.52 -14.55
N SER A 75 -13.02 -6.43 -14.46
CA SER A 75 -13.23 -7.77 -13.86
C SER A 75 -13.57 -7.68 -12.37
N PRO A 76 -14.24 -8.68 -11.82
CA PRO A 76 -14.48 -8.75 -10.38
C PRO A 76 -13.17 -8.72 -9.58
N TRP A 77 -13.25 -8.23 -8.34
CA TRP A 77 -12.12 -8.27 -7.41
C TRP A 77 -11.53 -9.69 -7.31
N PRO A 78 -10.20 -9.87 -7.49
CA PRO A 78 -9.60 -11.20 -7.73
C PRO A 78 -9.42 -12.06 -6.47
N LEU A 79 -9.74 -11.54 -5.28
CA LEU A 79 -9.65 -12.30 -4.03
C LEU A 79 -11.03 -12.63 -3.47
N PRO A 80 -11.14 -13.70 -2.65
CA PRO A 80 -12.38 -14.02 -1.96
C PRO A 80 -12.91 -12.82 -1.17
N PRO A 81 -14.21 -12.53 -1.23
CA PRO A 81 -14.80 -11.32 -0.64
C PRO A 81 -14.71 -11.28 0.89
N GLU A 82 -14.56 -12.45 1.52
CA GLU A 82 -14.40 -12.59 2.97
C GLU A 82 -12.96 -12.38 3.45
N ARG A 83 -11.98 -12.38 2.53
CA ARG A 83 -10.57 -12.26 2.90
C ARG A 83 -10.26 -10.90 3.49
N ARG A 84 -9.57 -10.88 4.61
CA ARG A 84 -9.19 -9.66 5.36
C ARG A 84 -7.70 -9.68 5.66
N PHE A 85 -7.12 -8.46 5.78
CA PHE A 85 -5.69 -8.28 5.91
C PHE A 85 -5.33 -7.44 7.13
N ALA A 86 -4.29 -7.86 7.85
CA ALA A 86 -3.70 -7.08 8.94
C ALA A 86 -2.98 -5.82 8.44
N ALA A 87 -2.51 -5.85 7.19
CA ALA A 87 -2.02 -4.65 6.53
C ALA A 87 -2.39 -4.66 5.03
N ILE A 88 -2.70 -3.49 4.51
CA ILE A 88 -2.83 -3.25 3.07
C ILE A 88 -1.80 -2.20 2.68
N VAL A 89 -0.99 -2.51 1.67
CA VAL A 89 0.02 -1.62 1.13
C VAL A 89 -0.35 -1.25 -0.31
N VAL A 90 -0.31 0.04 -0.62
CA VAL A 90 -0.48 0.55 -1.98
C VAL A 90 0.59 1.60 -2.22
N THR A 91 1.48 1.38 -3.19
CA THR A 91 2.52 2.37 -3.50
C THR A 91 2.65 2.62 -5.00
N ASN A 92 2.83 3.91 -5.36
CA ASN A 92 2.99 4.34 -6.76
C ASN A 92 1.86 3.88 -7.67
N TYR A 93 0.66 3.73 -7.14
CA TYR A 93 -0.51 3.25 -7.83
C TYR A 93 -1.76 4.04 -7.42
N LEU A 94 -2.58 4.41 -8.38
CA LEU A 94 -3.85 5.08 -8.15
C LEU A 94 -4.91 4.53 -9.11
N HIS A 95 -5.88 3.84 -8.54
CA HIS A 95 -7.12 3.43 -9.21
C HIS A 95 -8.29 3.84 -8.30
N ARG A 96 -8.99 4.91 -8.65
CA ARG A 96 -10.02 5.51 -7.80
C ARG A 96 -11.19 4.58 -7.44
N PRO A 97 -11.65 3.69 -8.34
CA PRO A 97 -12.67 2.70 -7.99
C PRO A 97 -12.27 1.75 -6.84
N LEU A 98 -10.96 1.55 -6.61
CA LEU A 98 -10.47 0.74 -5.50
C LEU A 98 -10.58 1.45 -4.14
N LEU A 99 -10.46 2.77 -4.10
CA LEU A 99 -10.37 3.53 -2.85
C LEU A 99 -11.52 3.25 -1.87
N PRO A 100 -12.78 3.13 -2.29
CA PRO A 100 -13.89 2.79 -1.40
C PRO A 100 -13.81 1.41 -0.77
N LEU A 101 -13.09 0.47 -1.38
CA LEU A 101 -13.03 -0.93 -0.96
C LEU A 101 -11.98 -1.16 0.13
N LEU A 102 -10.94 -0.32 0.21
CA LEU A 102 -9.75 -0.55 1.03
C LEU A 102 -10.08 -0.75 2.51
N ALA A 103 -10.96 0.07 3.08
CA ALA A 103 -11.35 -0.07 4.49
C ALA A 103 -12.02 -1.42 4.78
N GLY A 104 -12.86 -1.89 3.87
CA GLY A 104 -13.57 -3.17 4.00
C GLY A 104 -12.67 -4.41 3.83
N LEU A 105 -11.48 -4.26 3.27
CA LEU A 105 -10.49 -5.33 3.12
C LEU A 105 -9.58 -5.48 4.34
N LEU A 106 -9.59 -4.53 5.27
CA LEU A 106 -8.84 -4.63 6.51
C LEU A 106 -9.48 -5.62 7.49
N ALA A 107 -8.65 -6.40 8.15
CA ALA A 107 -9.05 -7.14 9.35
C ALA A 107 -9.32 -6.15 10.51
N PRO A 108 -10.07 -6.56 11.54
CA PRO A 108 -10.11 -5.81 12.80
C PRO A 108 -8.68 -5.53 13.29
N GLY A 109 -8.39 -4.29 13.65
CA GLY A 109 -7.04 -3.89 14.03
C GLY A 109 -6.06 -3.76 12.85
N GLY A 110 -6.52 -3.77 11.62
CA GLY A 110 -5.64 -3.69 10.44
C GLY A 110 -5.18 -2.26 10.11
N VAL A 111 -4.10 -2.16 9.34
CA VAL A 111 -3.49 -0.89 8.91
C VAL A 111 -3.50 -0.73 7.39
N LEU A 112 -3.89 0.45 6.92
CA LEU A 112 -3.71 0.88 5.53
C LEU A 112 -2.48 1.78 5.44
N ILE A 113 -1.53 1.40 4.58
CA ILE A 113 -0.33 2.17 4.27
C ILE A 113 -0.35 2.51 2.79
N TYR A 114 -0.60 3.77 2.48
CA TYR A 114 -0.75 4.25 1.11
C TYR A 114 0.26 5.36 0.82
N GLU A 115 0.94 5.29 -0.33
CA GLU A 115 1.84 6.33 -0.83
C GLU A 115 1.74 6.37 -2.35
N THR A 116 1.33 7.51 -2.94
CA THR A 116 1.39 7.67 -4.39
C THR A 116 1.51 9.14 -4.79
N PHE A 117 1.62 9.37 -6.10
CA PHE A 117 1.85 10.68 -6.66
C PHE A 117 0.62 11.59 -6.58
N ALA A 118 0.86 12.88 -6.44
CA ALA A 118 -0.17 13.91 -6.36
C ALA A 118 0.04 15.00 -7.42
N ILE A 119 -0.98 15.82 -7.62
CA ILE A 119 -0.93 17.00 -8.50
C ILE A 119 0.29 17.85 -8.17
N GLY A 120 1.02 18.27 -9.20
CA GLY A 120 2.32 18.92 -9.12
C GLY A 120 3.48 17.98 -9.50
N ASN A 121 3.26 16.63 -9.50
CA ASN A 121 4.29 15.69 -9.91
C ASN A 121 4.63 15.76 -11.41
N GLU A 122 3.70 16.22 -12.24
CA GLU A 122 3.91 16.40 -13.68
C GLU A 122 5.11 17.29 -14.00
N ARG A 123 5.53 18.14 -13.07
CA ARG A 123 6.74 18.98 -13.17
C ARG A 123 8.02 18.16 -13.08
N TYR A 124 7.98 16.97 -12.50
CA TYR A 124 9.15 16.13 -12.22
C TYR A 124 9.18 14.84 -13.06
N GLY A 125 8.13 14.60 -13.85
CA GLY A 125 8.08 13.46 -14.76
C GLY A 125 6.80 12.63 -14.65
N ARG A 126 6.93 11.33 -14.88
CA ARG A 126 5.78 10.41 -14.85
C ARG A 126 5.51 9.89 -13.44
N PRO A 127 4.22 9.64 -13.08
CA PRO A 127 3.02 9.94 -13.86
C PRO A 127 2.79 11.45 -13.98
N SER A 128 2.27 11.89 -15.13
CA SER A 128 1.97 13.29 -15.42
C SER A 128 0.50 13.53 -15.77
N SER A 129 -0.26 12.48 -16.05
CA SER A 129 -1.69 12.61 -16.29
C SER A 129 -2.44 12.80 -14.98
N PRO A 130 -3.38 13.78 -14.91
CA PRO A 130 -4.23 14.01 -13.71
C PRO A 130 -4.98 12.76 -13.25
N THR A 131 -5.28 11.83 -14.15
CA THR A 131 -5.95 10.56 -13.82
C THR A 131 -5.17 9.73 -12.81
N PHE A 132 -3.83 9.83 -12.84
CA PHE A 132 -2.91 9.09 -11.96
C PHE A 132 -2.31 9.95 -10.84
N LEU A 133 -2.82 11.17 -10.65
CA LEU A 133 -2.37 12.09 -9.62
C LEU A 133 -3.50 12.36 -8.63
N LEU A 134 -3.19 12.25 -7.35
CA LEU A 134 -4.14 12.55 -6.27
C LEU A 134 -4.41 14.05 -6.21
N GLU A 135 -5.66 14.40 -6.03
CA GLU A 135 -6.10 15.73 -5.65
C GLU A 135 -5.63 16.09 -4.23
N PRO A 136 -5.50 17.38 -3.87
CA PRO A 136 -5.11 17.77 -2.52
C PRO A 136 -6.00 17.11 -1.46
N GLY A 137 -5.37 16.39 -0.51
CA GLY A 137 -6.06 15.71 0.59
C GLY A 137 -6.93 14.52 0.18
N GLU A 138 -6.82 14.00 -1.04
CA GLU A 138 -7.70 12.92 -1.52
C GLU A 138 -7.60 11.65 -0.69
N LEU A 139 -6.42 11.27 -0.19
CA LEU A 139 -6.28 10.10 0.67
C LEU A 139 -6.97 10.25 2.03
N LEU A 140 -7.16 11.47 2.53
CA LEU A 140 -7.95 11.68 3.75
C LEU A 140 -9.42 11.30 3.58
N LYS A 141 -9.97 11.41 2.35
CA LYS A 141 -11.33 10.96 2.04
C LYS A 141 -11.47 9.43 2.12
N VAL A 142 -10.37 8.69 1.91
CA VAL A 142 -10.32 7.23 2.12
C VAL A 142 -10.46 6.92 3.61
N ALA A 143 -9.70 7.61 4.45
CA ALA A 143 -9.75 7.41 5.89
C ALA A 143 -11.10 7.81 6.51
N ALA A 144 -11.79 8.82 5.97
CA ALA A 144 -13.10 9.26 6.43
C ALA A 144 -14.19 8.16 6.36
N ARG A 145 -13.90 7.02 5.74
CA ARG A 145 -14.77 5.84 5.65
C ARG A 145 -14.64 4.88 6.85
N GLY A 146 -14.28 5.37 8.03
CA GLY A 146 -14.21 4.59 9.25
C GLY A 146 -12.79 4.12 9.63
N LEU A 147 -11.76 4.79 9.08
CA LEU A 147 -10.38 4.57 9.51
C LEU A 147 -9.89 5.74 10.37
N GLN A 148 -9.01 5.44 11.30
CA GLN A 148 -8.33 6.42 12.12
C GLN A 148 -6.98 6.79 11.51
N VAL A 149 -6.80 8.07 11.17
CA VAL A 149 -5.53 8.56 10.60
C VAL A 149 -4.46 8.56 11.69
N VAL A 150 -3.35 7.87 11.43
CA VAL A 150 -2.13 7.90 12.26
C VAL A 150 -1.18 8.97 11.77
N ALA A 151 -1.00 9.03 10.44
CA ALA A 151 -0.13 10.00 9.80
C ALA A 151 -0.61 10.30 8.38
N PHE A 152 -0.47 11.55 7.99
CA PHE A 152 -0.71 12.02 6.63
C PHE A 152 0.39 13.02 6.26
N GLU A 153 0.94 12.86 5.06
CA GLU A 153 1.88 13.80 4.47
C GLU A 153 1.46 14.12 3.04
N GLN A 154 1.62 15.38 2.64
CA GLN A 154 1.45 15.81 1.26
C GLN A 154 2.50 16.85 0.93
N GLY A 155 3.20 16.69 -0.19
CA GLY A 155 4.19 17.66 -0.63
C GLY A 155 5.29 17.06 -1.50
N GLU A 156 6.34 17.84 -1.67
CA GLU A 156 7.52 17.44 -2.45
C GLU A 156 8.44 16.55 -1.62
N ILE A 157 9.01 15.56 -2.29
CA ILE A 157 10.08 14.72 -1.78
C ILE A 157 11.28 14.82 -2.72
N GLU A 158 12.49 14.71 -2.17
CA GLU A 158 13.74 14.71 -2.96
C GLU A 158 14.22 13.28 -3.25
N THR A 159 13.91 12.33 -2.37
CA THR A 159 14.41 10.95 -2.45
C THR A 159 13.26 9.95 -2.46
N PRO A 160 13.41 8.82 -3.17
CA PRO A 160 14.53 8.38 -4.02
C PRO A 160 14.65 9.15 -5.33
N LYS A 161 13.62 9.90 -5.73
CA LYS A 161 13.54 10.79 -6.88
C LYS A 161 12.62 11.93 -6.51
N LYS A 162 12.93 13.13 -6.99
CA LYS A 162 12.07 14.31 -6.79
C LYS A 162 10.66 14.04 -7.32
N ALA A 163 9.66 14.26 -6.49
CA ALA A 163 8.26 13.99 -6.79
C ALA A 163 7.33 14.77 -5.86
N VAL A 164 6.05 14.91 -6.26
CA VAL A 164 4.97 15.33 -5.36
C VAL A 164 4.14 14.11 -5.01
N VAL A 165 3.95 13.88 -3.72
CA VAL A 165 3.26 12.69 -3.22
C VAL A 165 2.22 13.03 -2.15
N GLN A 166 1.26 12.13 -1.97
CA GLN A 166 0.49 12.00 -0.75
C GLN A 166 0.78 10.65 -0.11
N ARG A 167 0.78 10.64 1.21
CA ARG A 167 1.03 9.49 2.06
C ARG A 167 0.00 9.43 3.17
N LEU A 168 -0.54 8.26 3.38
CA LEU A 168 -1.49 7.98 4.45
C LEU A 168 -1.09 6.71 5.20
N CYS A 169 -1.10 6.78 6.52
CA CYS A 169 -1.19 5.62 7.38
C CYS A 169 -2.48 5.77 8.21
N ALA A 170 -3.36 4.78 8.12
CA ALA A 170 -4.61 4.78 8.84
C ALA A 170 -4.94 3.38 9.37
N LEU A 171 -5.59 3.31 10.53
CA LEU A 171 -5.94 2.09 11.24
C LEU A 171 -7.43 1.84 11.16
N SER A 172 -7.84 0.58 11.17
CA SER A 172 -9.25 0.26 11.44
C SER A 172 -9.62 0.71 12.86
N ALA A 173 -10.90 1.02 13.10
CA ALA A 173 -11.38 1.54 14.39
C ALA A 173 -11.05 0.64 15.58
N ASP A 174 -10.89 -0.67 15.34
CA ASP A 174 -10.65 -1.68 16.38
C ASP A 174 -9.15 -1.93 16.64
N HIS A 175 -8.26 -1.08 16.15
CA HIS A 175 -6.82 -1.25 16.39
C HIS A 175 -6.49 -1.02 17.87
N PRO A 176 -5.74 -1.94 18.53
CA PRO A 176 -5.55 -1.90 19.98
C PRO A 176 -4.75 -0.70 20.50
N HIS A 177 -3.95 -0.04 19.66
CA HIS A 177 -3.07 1.06 20.07
C HIS A 177 -3.10 2.25 19.11
N PRO A 178 -4.27 2.88 18.87
CA PRO A 178 -4.40 3.90 17.83
C PRO A 178 -3.62 5.20 18.11
N LEU A 179 -3.30 5.49 19.37
CA LEU A 179 -2.74 6.78 19.81
C LEU A 179 -1.30 6.71 20.37
N SER A 180 -0.69 5.52 20.41
CA SER A 180 0.62 5.32 21.04
C SER A 180 1.78 5.19 20.03
N TRP A 181 1.58 5.57 18.77
CA TRP A 181 2.63 5.47 17.75
C TRP A 181 3.63 6.63 17.92
N PRO A 182 4.94 6.37 18.08
CA PRO A 182 5.93 7.41 18.23
C PRO A 182 6.06 8.26 16.96
N LEU A 183 5.99 9.57 17.13
CA LEU A 183 6.27 10.50 16.05
C LEU A 183 7.79 10.62 15.85
N PRO A 184 8.27 10.89 14.63
CA PRO A 184 9.67 11.21 14.42
C PRO A 184 10.02 12.50 15.14
N ALA A 185 11.25 12.54 15.66
CA ALA A 185 11.83 13.76 16.23
C ALA A 185 12.07 14.80 15.13
#